data_d718dc4e4f4e32bcd29388620824259e
#
_entry.id   d718dc4e4f4e32bcd29388620824259e
#
_cell.length_a   1.000
_cell.length_b   1.000
_cell.length_c   1.000
_cell.angle_alpha   90.00
_cell.angle_beta   90.00
_cell.angle_gamma   90.00
#
_symmetry.space_group_name_H-M   'P 1'
#
loop_
_entity.id
_entity.type
_entity.pdbx_description
1 polymer ?
#
loop_
_entity_poly.entity_id
_entity_poly.type
_entity_poly.pdbx_seq_one_letter_code
_entity_poly.pdbx_strand_id
1 'polypeptide(L)'
;MNTIIDFIHTNRDRYIDELKAYLAIPSISALPEHASDVRRCAEWTAEAMRRVGLDHVQLHETPGNPIVCGEWLKAEGAPTILYYGHYDVQPVDPLELWESPPFEATVRSGEIYARGAADDKGQVFMHLKAIEAHLRQTSKLPVNMKIVLEGEEEVGSENLDAFIRDRRDELSADVVVISDSPMFDRGVPSICYGLRGLTYFQIDLRGTASDLHSGSFGGAVANPAFVLSQVLAQMKDRGGRVKVPGFYDAVRPLREEERAEFKKLPFNEKHYRKEIGAPKLFGERDYTTLERLWARPTFEVNG
;
A
#
# COMPACT_ATOMS: atom_id res chain seq x y z
N MET A 1 -29.96 -3.50 -3.13
CA MET A 1 -28.64 -3.37 -3.78
C MET A 1 -28.69 -2.46 -5.00
N ASN A 2 -29.66 -2.63 -5.92
CA ASN A 2 -29.77 -1.80 -7.12
C ASN A 2 -29.86 -0.30 -6.81
N THR A 3 -30.67 0.13 -5.82
CA THR A 3 -30.81 1.54 -5.45
C THR A 3 -29.51 2.20 -4.97
N ILE A 4 -28.61 1.46 -4.30
CA ILE A 4 -27.31 1.96 -3.83
C ILE A 4 -26.37 2.14 -5.03
N ILE A 5 -26.33 1.16 -5.93
CA ILE A 5 -25.54 1.23 -7.17
C ILE A 5 -26.05 2.37 -8.06
N ASP A 6 -27.35 2.50 -8.22
CA ASP A 6 -27.96 3.58 -9.01
C ASP A 6 -27.63 4.96 -8.41
N PHE A 7 -27.61 5.07 -7.07
CA PHE A 7 -27.19 6.29 -6.40
C PHE A 7 -25.72 6.63 -6.69
N ILE A 8 -24.82 5.64 -6.64
CA ILE A 8 -23.41 5.82 -6.97
C ILE A 8 -23.26 6.30 -8.42
N HIS A 9 -23.95 5.66 -9.36
CA HIS A 9 -23.90 6.05 -10.77
C HIS A 9 -24.43 7.47 -10.99
N THR A 10 -25.53 7.85 -10.35
CA THR A 10 -26.13 9.19 -10.46
C THR A 10 -25.19 10.27 -9.88
N ASN A 11 -24.38 9.94 -8.86
CA ASN A 11 -23.47 10.87 -8.22
C ASN A 11 -22.01 10.77 -8.75
N ARG A 12 -21.78 10.04 -9.83
CA ARG A 12 -20.44 9.75 -10.34
C ARG A 12 -19.58 10.99 -10.55
N ASP A 13 -20.13 12.00 -11.23
CA ASP A 13 -19.35 13.21 -11.56
C ASP A 13 -18.97 13.98 -10.29
N ARG A 14 -19.92 14.12 -9.35
CA ARG A 14 -19.65 14.70 -8.02
C ARG A 14 -18.54 13.92 -7.28
N TYR A 15 -18.60 12.59 -7.30
CA TYR A 15 -17.58 11.76 -6.65
C TYR A 15 -16.20 11.93 -7.30
N ILE A 16 -16.15 12.05 -8.62
CA ILE A 16 -14.89 12.32 -9.33
C ILE A 16 -14.33 13.69 -8.94
N ASP A 17 -15.15 14.72 -8.86
CA ASP A 17 -14.72 16.06 -8.49
C ASP A 17 -14.25 16.13 -7.02
N GLU A 18 -14.95 15.47 -6.10
CA GLU A 18 -14.54 15.35 -4.71
C GLU A 18 -13.22 14.57 -4.56
N LEU A 19 -13.05 13.48 -5.32
CA LEU A 19 -11.78 12.72 -5.33
C LEU A 19 -10.63 13.58 -5.86
N LYS A 20 -10.85 14.34 -6.94
CA LYS A 20 -9.84 15.27 -7.46
C LYS A 20 -9.43 16.31 -6.43
N ALA A 21 -10.39 16.86 -5.67
CA ALA A 21 -10.10 17.80 -4.59
C ALA A 21 -9.27 17.16 -3.46
N TYR A 22 -9.52 15.88 -3.15
CA TYR A 22 -8.72 15.14 -2.17
C TYR A 22 -7.30 14.87 -2.68
N LEU A 23 -7.17 14.46 -3.93
CA LEU A 23 -5.88 14.18 -4.56
C LEU A 23 -5.03 15.45 -4.77
N ALA A 24 -5.65 16.63 -4.86
CA ALA A 24 -4.95 17.90 -5.01
C ALA A 24 -4.20 18.35 -3.74
N ILE A 25 -4.39 17.69 -2.61
CA ILE A 25 -3.66 17.99 -1.36
C ILE A 25 -2.36 17.20 -1.37
N PRO A 26 -1.17 17.84 -1.45
CA PRO A 26 0.12 17.13 -1.51
C PRO A 26 0.58 16.71 -0.11
N SER A 27 -0.11 15.75 0.49
CA SER A 27 0.15 15.26 1.85
C SER A 27 1.37 14.33 1.90
N ILE A 28 2.54 14.83 1.50
CA ILE A 28 3.80 14.07 1.45
C ILE A 28 4.40 14.02 2.85
N SER A 29 4.24 12.90 3.55
CA SER A 29 4.69 12.73 4.95
C SER A 29 6.21 12.74 5.12
N ALA A 30 6.95 12.29 4.11
CA ALA A 30 8.41 12.23 4.14
C ALA A 30 9.12 13.59 4.05
N LEU A 31 8.41 14.67 3.69
CA LEU A 31 8.99 16.00 3.46
C LEU A 31 8.45 17.02 4.47
N PRO A 32 9.32 17.57 5.35
CA PRO A 32 8.89 18.52 6.40
C PRO A 32 8.18 19.78 5.87
N GLU A 33 8.50 20.23 4.66
CA GLU A 33 7.84 21.37 4.00
C GLU A 33 6.36 21.11 3.69
N HIS A 34 5.93 19.85 3.63
CA HIS A 34 4.55 19.42 3.43
C HIS A 34 3.78 19.13 4.73
N ALA A 35 4.35 19.38 5.92
CA ALA A 35 3.68 19.11 7.20
C ALA A 35 2.30 19.80 7.30
N SER A 36 2.18 21.06 6.82
CA SER A 36 0.89 21.75 6.76
C SER A 36 -0.11 21.15 5.77
N ASP A 37 0.38 20.52 4.69
CA ASP A 37 -0.46 19.84 3.71
C ASP A 37 -0.97 18.50 4.26
N VAL A 38 -0.13 17.77 4.97
CA VAL A 38 -0.53 16.53 5.67
C VAL A 38 -1.62 16.85 6.68
N ARG A 39 -1.44 17.91 7.48
CA ARG A 39 -2.46 18.40 8.43
C ARG A 39 -3.77 18.77 7.72
N ARG A 40 -3.70 19.54 6.66
CA ARG A 40 -4.87 19.93 5.85
C ARG A 40 -5.57 18.70 5.27
N CYS A 41 -4.82 17.67 4.88
CA CYS A 41 -5.37 16.42 4.39
C CYS A 41 -6.14 15.66 5.48
N ALA A 42 -5.61 15.60 6.71
CA ALA A 42 -6.31 15.03 7.86
C ALA A 42 -7.64 15.75 8.14
N GLU A 43 -7.62 17.08 8.12
CA GLU A 43 -8.82 17.91 8.34
C GLU A 43 -9.86 17.71 7.24
N TRP A 44 -9.43 17.66 5.97
CA TRP A 44 -10.30 17.34 4.84
C TRP A 44 -10.95 15.96 4.97
N THR A 45 -10.14 14.97 5.39
CA THR A 45 -10.58 13.59 5.60
C THR A 45 -11.62 13.51 6.72
N ALA A 46 -11.37 14.15 7.86
CA ALA A 46 -12.31 14.23 8.96
C ALA A 46 -13.64 14.89 8.54
N GLU A 47 -13.56 15.96 7.77
CA GLU A 47 -14.76 16.63 7.26
C GLU A 47 -15.51 15.75 6.24
N ALA A 48 -14.81 15.02 5.38
CA ALA A 48 -15.42 14.05 4.48
C ALA A 48 -16.14 12.94 5.25
N MET A 49 -15.54 12.42 6.33
CA MET A 49 -16.17 11.43 7.22
C MET A 49 -17.46 11.97 7.87
N ARG A 50 -17.48 13.23 8.33
CA ARG A 50 -18.68 13.87 8.87
C ARG A 50 -19.78 14.03 7.82
N ARG A 51 -19.40 14.48 6.61
CA ARG A 51 -20.36 14.67 5.49
C ARG A 51 -21.04 13.38 5.06
N VAL A 52 -20.35 12.24 5.10
CA VAL A 52 -20.95 10.95 4.76
C VAL A 52 -21.85 10.39 5.86
N GLY A 53 -21.81 10.96 7.06
CA GLY A 53 -22.72 10.62 8.17
C GLY A 53 -22.12 9.70 9.23
N LEU A 54 -20.79 9.69 9.36
CA LEU A 54 -20.11 9.05 10.49
C LEU A 54 -20.23 9.89 11.77
N ASP A 55 -20.35 9.21 12.89
CA ASP A 55 -20.41 9.79 14.23
C ASP A 55 -18.99 9.85 14.84
N HIS A 56 -18.82 10.64 15.90
CA HIS A 56 -17.61 10.75 16.74
C HIS A 56 -16.32 10.96 15.93
N VAL A 57 -16.41 11.73 14.83
CA VAL A 57 -15.25 11.99 14.00
C VAL A 57 -14.28 12.95 14.71
N GLN A 58 -13.07 12.47 14.97
CA GLN A 58 -12.01 13.19 15.71
C GLN A 58 -10.65 13.09 15.01
N LEU A 59 -9.85 14.16 15.18
CA LEU A 59 -8.42 14.13 14.92
C LEU A 59 -7.71 13.89 16.26
N HIS A 60 -6.91 12.86 16.31
CA HIS A 60 -6.07 12.54 17.45
C HIS A 60 -4.64 12.98 17.16
N GLU A 61 -4.16 13.94 17.95
CA GLU A 61 -2.79 14.39 17.82
C GLU A 61 -1.80 13.28 18.23
N THR A 62 -0.73 13.16 17.48
CA THR A 62 0.41 12.30 17.77
C THR A 62 1.69 13.14 17.82
N PRO A 63 2.84 12.61 18.23
CA PRO A 63 4.12 13.31 18.06
C PRO A 63 4.47 13.64 16.61
N GLY A 64 3.89 12.92 15.65
CA GLY A 64 4.00 13.14 14.21
C GLY A 64 2.71 13.70 13.60
N ASN A 65 2.17 13.00 12.59
CA ASN A 65 0.95 13.40 11.91
C ASN A 65 -0.32 12.90 12.64
N PRO A 66 -1.45 13.64 12.58
CA PRO A 66 -2.67 13.24 13.27
C PRO A 66 -3.25 11.93 12.76
N ILE A 67 -3.93 11.16 13.62
CA ILE A 67 -4.76 10.04 13.26
C ILE A 67 -6.22 10.49 13.25
N VAL A 68 -6.95 10.18 12.16
CA VAL A 68 -8.36 10.51 12.00
C VAL A 68 -9.20 9.27 12.28
N CYS A 69 -10.10 9.39 13.27
CA CYS A 69 -11.03 8.31 13.63
C CYS A 69 -12.48 8.76 13.44
N GLY A 70 -13.36 7.80 13.20
CA GLY A 70 -14.80 7.98 13.18
C GLY A 70 -15.52 6.64 13.18
N GLU A 71 -16.82 6.64 13.48
CA GLU A 71 -17.55 5.40 13.62
C GLU A 71 -19.02 5.52 13.24
N TRP A 72 -19.65 4.38 12.99
CA TRP A 72 -21.08 4.23 12.91
C TRP A 72 -21.49 2.87 13.53
N LEU A 73 -22.06 2.89 14.74
CA LEU A 73 -22.31 1.72 15.57
C LEU A 73 -23.82 1.50 15.83
N LYS A 74 -24.65 1.61 14.76
CA LYS A 74 -26.11 1.54 14.87
C LYS A 74 -26.71 0.28 14.22
N ALA A 75 -25.88 -0.70 13.82
CA ALA A 75 -26.33 -2.00 13.30
C ALA A 75 -26.40 -3.01 14.46
N GLU A 76 -27.52 -3.03 15.18
CA GLU A 76 -27.69 -3.90 16.35
C GLU A 76 -27.53 -5.37 15.96
N GLY A 77 -26.69 -6.11 16.73
CA GLY A 77 -26.40 -7.53 16.52
C GLY A 77 -25.54 -7.85 15.30
N ALA A 78 -25.13 -6.86 14.52
CA ALA A 78 -24.24 -7.06 13.39
C ALA A 78 -22.77 -7.00 13.80
N PRO A 79 -21.85 -7.63 13.04
CA PRO A 79 -20.42 -7.55 13.30
C PRO A 79 -19.89 -6.11 13.15
N THR A 80 -18.79 -5.85 13.83
CA THR A 80 -18.05 -4.59 13.74
C THR A 80 -16.84 -4.76 12.83
N ILE A 81 -16.72 -3.91 11.82
CA ILE A 81 -15.57 -3.81 10.93
C ILE A 81 -14.75 -2.61 11.36
N LEU A 82 -13.43 -2.80 11.53
CA LEU A 82 -12.46 -1.72 11.61
C LEU A 82 -11.82 -1.56 10.23
N TYR A 83 -12.07 -0.45 9.55
CA TYR A 83 -11.39 -0.06 8.34
C TYR A 83 -10.14 0.76 8.69
N TYR A 84 -9.00 0.34 8.17
CA TYR A 84 -7.73 1.05 8.25
C TYR A 84 -7.28 1.47 6.86
N GLY A 85 -6.71 2.66 6.77
CA GLY A 85 -6.06 3.21 5.59
C GLY A 85 -5.20 4.41 5.95
N HIS A 86 -4.62 5.07 4.94
CA HIS A 86 -3.79 6.25 5.16
C HIS A 86 -4.14 7.39 4.18
N TYR A 87 -3.81 8.62 4.58
CA TYR A 87 -4.09 9.83 3.79
C TYR A 87 -2.81 10.56 3.36
N ASP A 88 -1.64 10.13 3.83
CA ASP A 88 -0.36 10.60 3.32
C ASP A 88 0.02 9.92 2.01
N VAL A 89 1.05 10.42 1.37
CA VAL A 89 1.51 9.95 0.06
C VAL A 89 3.03 10.05 -0.05
N GLN A 90 3.62 9.22 -0.91
CA GLN A 90 5.04 9.27 -1.28
C GLN A 90 5.40 10.57 -2.02
N PRO A 91 6.68 10.99 -1.97
CA PRO A 91 7.21 12.01 -2.86
C PRO A 91 6.96 11.71 -4.34
N VAL A 92 7.06 12.75 -5.16
CA VAL A 92 6.74 12.67 -6.59
C VAL A 92 7.96 12.56 -7.49
N ASP A 93 9.13 12.44 -6.90
CA ASP A 93 10.38 12.34 -7.65
C ASP A 93 10.53 10.98 -8.38
N PRO A 94 11.09 10.97 -9.58
CA PRO A 94 11.51 12.12 -10.37
C PRO A 94 10.33 12.77 -11.14
N LEU A 95 10.14 14.08 -10.95
CA LEU A 95 8.98 14.83 -11.48
C LEU A 95 8.88 14.80 -13.01
N GLU A 96 10.01 14.71 -13.71
CA GLU A 96 10.08 14.66 -15.17
C GLU A 96 9.50 13.39 -15.80
N LEU A 97 9.24 12.36 -15.02
CA LEU A 97 8.59 11.13 -15.49
C LEU A 97 7.06 11.19 -15.45
N TRP A 98 6.49 12.23 -14.85
CA TRP A 98 5.06 12.39 -14.82
C TRP A 98 4.53 12.98 -16.14
N GLU A 99 3.55 12.31 -16.75
CA GLU A 99 2.88 12.79 -17.97
C GLU A 99 1.88 13.93 -17.69
N SER A 100 1.46 14.11 -16.44
CA SER A 100 0.61 15.20 -15.98
C SER A 100 1.03 15.58 -14.56
N PRO A 101 0.79 16.82 -14.09
CA PRO A 101 1.17 17.22 -12.74
C PRO A 101 0.59 16.25 -11.68
N PRO A 102 1.41 15.74 -10.75
CA PRO A 102 1.02 14.65 -9.86
C PRO A 102 -0.13 14.98 -8.90
N PHE A 103 -0.37 16.25 -8.60
CA PHE A 103 -1.47 16.71 -7.74
C PHE A 103 -2.60 17.41 -8.52
N GLU A 104 -2.60 17.31 -9.87
CA GLU A 104 -3.68 17.74 -10.75
C GLU A 104 -4.34 16.50 -11.39
N ALA A 105 -5.24 15.88 -10.66
CA ALA A 105 -5.84 14.61 -11.05
C ALA A 105 -6.45 14.66 -12.47
N THR A 106 -5.87 13.92 -13.39
CA THR A 106 -6.22 13.89 -14.80
C THR A 106 -6.95 12.59 -15.14
N VAL A 107 -8.09 12.71 -15.84
CA VAL A 107 -8.82 11.53 -16.33
C VAL A 107 -8.40 11.23 -17.76
N ARG A 108 -7.85 10.03 -17.97
CA ARG A 108 -7.44 9.53 -19.31
C ARG A 108 -7.97 8.11 -19.49
N SER A 109 -8.63 7.85 -20.61
CA SER A 109 -9.16 6.51 -20.95
C SER A 109 -10.03 5.87 -19.87
N GLY A 110 -10.72 6.69 -19.05
CA GLY A 110 -11.59 6.22 -17.97
C GLY A 110 -10.86 5.89 -16.66
N GLU A 111 -9.61 6.29 -16.53
CA GLU A 111 -8.77 6.13 -15.34
C GLU A 111 -8.31 7.49 -14.82
N ILE A 112 -8.11 7.60 -13.50
CA ILE A 112 -7.63 8.83 -12.84
C ILE A 112 -6.15 8.67 -12.53
N TYR A 113 -5.35 9.62 -13.00
CA TYR A 113 -3.91 9.67 -12.80
C TYR A 113 -3.56 10.82 -11.86
N ALA A 114 -3.05 10.50 -10.69
CA ALA A 114 -2.50 11.44 -9.71
C ALA A 114 -1.72 10.67 -8.63
N ARG A 115 -0.86 11.35 -7.86
CA ARG A 115 -0.27 10.80 -6.66
C ARG A 115 -1.39 10.54 -5.64
N GLY A 116 -1.39 9.34 -5.00
CA GLY A 116 -2.42 8.93 -4.03
C GLY A 116 -3.70 8.35 -4.66
N ALA A 117 -3.83 8.33 -6.00
CA ALA A 117 -5.04 7.82 -6.66
C ALA A 117 -5.25 6.31 -6.46
N ALA A 118 -4.17 5.56 -6.29
CA ALA A 118 -4.16 4.10 -6.10
C ALA A 118 -3.43 3.65 -4.82
N ASP A 119 -2.99 4.61 -3.97
CA ASP A 119 -2.21 4.39 -2.77
C ASP A 119 -2.26 5.65 -1.89
N ASP A 120 -3.11 5.75 -0.88
CA ASP A 120 -4.32 4.96 -0.52
C ASP A 120 -5.58 5.84 -0.54
N LYS A 121 -5.43 7.16 -0.93
CA LYS A 121 -6.56 8.11 -0.95
C LYS A 121 -7.73 7.65 -1.80
N GLY A 122 -7.44 6.97 -2.94
CA GLY A 122 -8.48 6.42 -3.80
C GLY A 122 -9.32 5.37 -3.09
N GLN A 123 -8.69 4.43 -2.40
CA GLN A 123 -9.33 3.36 -1.64
C GLN A 123 -10.07 3.92 -0.42
N VAL A 124 -9.45 4.82 0.34
CA VAL A 124 -10.12 5.54 1.45
C VAL A 124 -11.38 6.23 0.95
N PHE A 125 -11.29 6.95 -0.16
CA PHE A 125 -12.43 7.64 -0.75
C PHE A 125 -13.54 6.68 -1.21
N MET A 126 -13.17 5.56 -1.81
CA MET A 126 -14.13 4.52 -2.23
C MET A 126 -14.96 4.02 -1.04
N HIS A 127 -14.33 3.72 0.10
CA HIS A 127 -15.03 3.30 1.31
C HIS A 127 -15.96 4.40 1.85
N LEU A 128 -15.51 5.66 1.90
CA LEU A 128 -16.36 6.77 2.32
C LEU A 128 -17.58 6.93 1.40
N LYS A 129 -17.43 6.74 0.08
CA LYS A 129 -18.55 6.84 -0.85
C LYS A 129 -19.50 5.64 -0.79
N ALA A 130 -19.00 4.46 -0.48
CA ALA A 130 -19.86 3.31 -0.19
C ALA A 130 -20.71 3.55 1.07
N ILE A 131 -20.12 4.07 2.16
CA ILE A 131 -20.81 4.45 3.38
C ILE A 131 -21.88 5.53 3.07
N GLU A 132 -21.50 6.58 2.34
CA GLU A 132 -22.44 7.64 1.93
C GLU A 132 -23.64 7.07 1.19
N ALA A 133 -23.40 6.23 0.18
CA ALA A 133 -24.46 5.64 -0.63
C ALA A 133 -25.42 4.80 0.22
N HIS A 134 -24.93 3.98 1.13
CA HIS A 134 -25.75 3.22 2.05
C HIS A 134 -26.58 4.13 2.96
N LEU A 135 -25.95 5.08 3.65
CA LEU A 135 -26.64 5.95 4.59
C LEU A 135 -27.69 6.84 3.90
N ARG A 136 -27.39 7.33 2.68
CA ARG A 136 -28.35 8.16 1.91
C ARG A 136 -29.53 7.35 1.40
N GLN A 137 -29.34 6.08 1.04
CA GLN A 137 -30.40 5.27 0.45
C GLN A 137 -31.20 4.46 1.46
N THR A 138 -30.57 4.04 2.56
CA THR A 138 -31.22 3.15 3.54
C THR A 138 -31.20 3.67 4.97
N SER A 139 -30.56 4.82 5.21
CA SER A 139 -30.36 5.42 6.54
C SER A 139 -29.59 4.51 7.52
N LYS A 140 -28.97 3.44 7.04
CA LYS A 140 -28.21 2.50 7.88
C LYS A 140 -27.14 1.76 7.08
N LEU A 141 -26.12 1.27 7.79
CA LEU A 141 -25.16 0.31 7.27
C LEU A 141 -25.57 -1.13 7.65
N PRO A 142 -25.18 -2.13 6.88
CA PRO A 142 -25.45 -3.54 7.20
C PRO A 142 -24.57 -4.08 8.34
N VAL A 143 -23.52 -3.35 8.73
CA VAL A 143 -22.54 -3.70 9.76
C VAL A 143 -22.20 -2.46 10.58
N ASN A 144 -21.66 -2.66 11.79
CA ASN A 144 -21.01 -1.59 12.53
C ASN A 144 -19.65 -1.26 11.89
N MET A 145 -19.31 0.02 11.85
CA MET A 145 -18.10 0.49 11.19
C MET A 145 -17.30 1.37 12.14
N LYS A 146 -16.01 1.08 12.26
CA LYS A 146 -14.99 1.96 12.82
C LYS A 146 -13.97 2.26 11.73
N ILE A 147 -13.44 3.47 11.72
CA ILE A 147 -12.45 3.91 10.73
C ILE A 147 -11.27 4.52 11.47
N VAL A 148 -10.07 4.13 11.09
CA VAL A 148 -8.79 4.70 11.52
C VAL A 148 -7.97 5.01 10.28
N LEU A 149 -7.62 6.27 10.10
CA LEU A 149 -6.81 6.75 8.97
C LEU A 149 -5.60 7.51 9.51
N GLU A 150 -4.41 7.08 9.13
CA GLU A 150 -3.16 7.71 9.56
C GLU A 150 -2.51 8.57 8.46
N GLY A 151 -1.49 9.33 8.85
CA GLY A 151 -0.73 10.20 7.94
C GLY A 151 0.77 9.95 7.98
N GLU A 152 1.20 8.72 8.30
CA GLU A 152 2.61 8.31 8.45
C GLU A 152 2.90 6.93 7.86
N GLU A 153 1.96 6.33 7.10
CA GLU A 153 2.17 4.99 6.53
C GLU A 153 3.42 4.96 5.66
N GLU A 154 3.58 5.94 4.82
CA GLU A 154 4.65 6.07 3.84
C GLU A 154 6.05 6.37 4.46
N VAL A 155 6.09 6.56 5.77
CA VAL A 155 7.32 6.75 6.56
C VAL A 155 7.46 5.75 7.71
N GLY A 156 6.59 4.72 7.75
CA GLY A 156 6.70 3.57 8.64
C GLY A 156 5.85 3.60 9.89
N SER A 157 4.81 4.46 9.97
CA SER A 157 3.75 4.44 11.00
C SER A 157 4.27 4.48 12.46
N GLU A 158 5.28 5.29 12.74
CA GLU A 158 5.99 5.28 14.04
C GLU A 158 5.05 5.50 15.24
N ASN A 159 3.96 6.27 15.05
CA ASN A 159 3.04 6.60 16.13
C ASN A 159 1.78 5.72 16.19
N LEU A 160 1.53 4.89 15.18
CA LEU A 160 0.31 4.07 15.07
C LEU A 160 0.25 2.98 16.15
N ASP A 161 1.37 2.28 16.42
CA ASP A 161 1.40 1.18 17.40
C ASP A 161 1.03 1.65 18.81
N ALA A 162 1.58 2.78 19.24
CA ALA A 162 1.24 3.40 20.53
C ALA A 162 -0.24 3.79 20.56
N PHE A 163 -0.75 4.43 19.51
CA PHE A 163 -2.14 4.84 19.40
C PHE A 163 -3.11 3.64 19.50
N ILE A 164 -2.83 2.55 18.80
CA ILE A 164 -3.66 1.33 18.84
C ILE A 164 -3.65 0.70 20.22
N ARG A 165 -2.48 0.64 20.88
CA ARG A 165 -2.38 0.07 22.23
C ARG A 165 -3.18 0.85 23.26
N ASP A 166 -3.07 2.19 23.20
CA ASP A 166 -3.75 3.08 24.14
C ASP A 166 -5.27 3.06 23.96
N ARG A 167 -5.75 2.73 22.75
CA ARG A 167 -7.19 2.71 22.40
C ARG A 167 -7.72 1.33 22.05
N ARG A 168 -7.06 0.29 22.53
CA ARG A 168 -7.39 -1.09 22.19
C ARG A 168 -8.87 -1.43 22.35
N ASP A 169 -9.49 -0.98 23.44
CA ASP A 169 -10.89 -1.30 23.72
C ASP A 169 -11.83 -0.51 22.80
N GLU A 170 -11.51 0.75 22.52
CA GLU A 170 -12.26 1.59 21.57
C GLU A 170 -12.18 1.04 20.14
N LEU A 171 -11.02 0.51 19.74
CA LEU A 171 -10.77 -0.03 18.41
C LEU A 171 -11.15 -1.50 18.25
N SER A 172 -11.66 -2.16 19.30
CA SER A 172 -12.08 -3.56 19.23
C SER A 172 -13.10 -3.77 18.10
N ALA A 173 -12.86 -4.79 17.27
CA ALA A 173 -13.69 -5.15 16.12
C ALA A 173 -13.62 -6.65 15.84
N ASP A 174 -14.60 -7.17 15.09
CA ASP A 174 -14.63 -8.58 14.67
C ASP A 174 -13.72 -8.83 13.47
N VAL A 175 -13.58 -7.84 12.58
CA VAL A 175 -12.79 -7.91 11.35
C VAL A 175 -12.06 -6.60 11.12
N VAL A 176 -10.80 -6.68 10.70
CA VAL A 176 -10.04 -5.54 10.18
C VAL A 176 -10.02 -5.63 8.66
N VAL A 177 -10.32 -4.51 8.01
CA VAL A 177 -10.26 -4.35 6.55
C VAL A 177 -9.20 -3.33 6.21
N ILE A 178 -8.24 -3.74 5.40
CA ILE A 178 -7.18 -2.90 4.84
C ILE A 178 -7.29 -3.01 3.33
N SER A 179 -7.53 -1.90 2.63
CA SER A 179 -7.72 -1.89 1.18
C SER A 179 -6.52 -1.30 0.41
N ASP A 180 -5.43 -1.11 1.10
CA ASP A 180 -4.17 -0.65 0.52
C ASP A 180 -3.54 -1.77 -0.33
N SER A 181 -4.18 -2.03 -1.44
CA SER A 181 -3.78 -3.04 -2.41
C SER A 181 -4.47 -2.80 -3.76
N PRO A 182 -3.81 -3.13 -4.88
CA PRO A 182 -4.42 -2.99 -6.19
C PRO A 182 -5.53 -4.03 -6.41
N MET A 183 -6.43 -3.75 -7.34
CA MET A 183 -7.25 -4.78 -7.97
C MET A 183 -6.33 -5.75 -8.74
N PHE A 184 -6.79 -6.99 -8.92
CA PHE A 184 -6.01 -7.98 -9.69
C PHE A 184 -5.76 -7.51 -11.14
N ASP A 185 -6.77 -6.98 -11.79
CA ASP A 185 -6.72 -6.42 -13.14
C ASP A 185 -7.93 -5.51 -13.35
N ARG A 186 -7.93 -4.75 -14.44
CA ARG A 186 -9.06 -3.87 -14.80
C ARG A 186 -10.36 -4.65 -14.92
N GLY A 187 -11.34 -4.29 -14.07
CA GLY A 187 -12.62 -4.99 -14.01
C GLY A 187 -12.59 -6.38 -13.36
N VAL A 188 -11.47 -6.77 -12.77
CA VAL A 188 -11.31 -8.02 -12.02
C VAL A 188 -11.06 -7.69 -10.55
N PRO A 189 -12.12 -7.57 -9.73
CA PRO A 189 -11.97 -7.31 -8.30
C PRO A 189 -11.29 -8.49 -7.61
N SER A 190 -10.52 -8.20 -6.56
CA SER A 190 -9.82 -9.20 -5.77
C SER A 190 -9.88 -8.89 -4.28
N ILE A 191 -9.75 -9.93 -3.47
CA ILE A 191 -9.57 -9.81 -2.02
C ILE A 191 -8.21 -10.41 -1.68
N CYS A 192 -7.30 -9.56 -1.17
CA CYS A 192 -6.04 -10.02 -0.61
C CYS A 192 -6.31 -10.61 0.78
N TYR A 193 -6.09 -11.93 0.95
CA TYR A 193 -6.37 -12.64 2.19
C TYR A 193 -5.11 -13.01 2.99
N GLY A 194 -3.94 -12.59 2.54
CA GLY A 194 -2.66 -12.82 3.19
C GLY A 194 -1.54 -12.03 2.56
N LEU A 195 -0.54 -11.70 3.36
CA LEU A 195 0.65 -10.97 2.94
C LEU A 195 1.90 -11.80 3.23
N ARG A 196 2.99 -11.48 2.52
CA ARG A 196 4.32 -11.95 2.88
C ARG A 196 4.87 -11.06 3.99
N GLY A 197 5.57 -11.66 4.94
CA GLY A 197 6.35 -10.90 5.91
C GLY A 197 7.52 -10.17 5.24
N LEU A 198 8.05 -9.16 5.90
CA LEU A 198 9.15 -8.34 5.44
C LEU A 198 10.24 -8.25 6.52
N THR A 199 11.50 -8.31 6.08
CA THR A 199 12.64 -8.04 6.93
C THR A 199 13.68 -7.28 6.13
N TYR A 200 14.14 -6.16 6.68
CA TYR A 200 15.25 -5.37 6.12
C TYR A 200 16.56 -5.70 6.81
N PHE A 201 17.62 -5.75 6.01
CA PHE A 201 18.98 -5.84 6.49
C PHE A 201 19.84 -4.79 5.80
N GLN A 202 20.76 -4.21 6.55
CA GLN A 202 21.84 -3.40 5.99
C GLN A 202 23.16 -4.18 6.11
N ILE A 203 23.97 -4.16 5.06
CA ILE A 203 25.30 -4.76 5.05
C ILE A 203 26.34 -3.65 4.85
N ASP A 204 27.10 -3.34 5.90
CA ASP A 204 28.19 -2.40 5.84
C ASP A 204 29.51 -3.15 5.72
N LEU A 205 30.21 -2.96 4.62
CA LEU A 205 31.51 -3.57 4.38
C LEU A 205 32.62 -2.52 4.43
N ARG A 206 33.50 -2.63 5.42
CA ARG A 206 34.66 -1.76 5.56
C ARG A 206 35.91 -2.46 5.06
N GLY A 207 36.64 -1.81 4.16
CA GLY A 207 37.96 -2.25 3.67
C GLY A 207 39.08 -1.66 4.49
N THR A 208 39.82 -0.73 3.93
CA THR A 208 40.95 -0.03 4.55
C THR A 208 40.52 1.08 5.50
N ALA A 209 41.41 1.58 6.35
CA ALA A 209 41.10 2.64 7.31
C ALA A 209 40.87 4.01 6.65
N SER A 210 41.36 4.21 5.44
CA SER A 210 41.20 5.42 4.63
C SER A 210 41.05 5.07 3.15
N ASP A 211 40.55 6.02 2.36
CA ASP A 211 40.50 5.89 0.91
C ASP A 211 41.90 5.78 0.32
N LEU A 212 42.06 4.90 -0.65
CA LEU A 212 43.30 4.63 -1.32
C LEU A 212 43.21 4.92 -2.81
N HIS A 213 44.28 5.52 -3.35
CA HIS A 213 44.40 5.76 -4.79
C HIS A 213 44.56 4.44 -5.54
N SER A 214 43.62 4.09 -6.43
CA SER A 214 43.59 2.80 -7.13
C SER A 214 44.84 2.55 -8.02
N GLY A 215 45.42 3.60 -8.58
CA GLY A 215 46.62 3.49 -9.37
C GLY A 215 47.87 3.12 -8.56
N SER A 216 47.92 3.43 -7.26
CA SER A 216 49.06 3.15 -6.37
C SER A 216 48.87 1.87 -5.56
N PHE A 217 47.65 1.51 -5.19
CA PHE A 217 47.33 0.43 -4.27
C PHE A 217 46.46 -0.67 -4.89
N GLY A 218 45.95 -0.46 -6.12
CA GLY A 218 45.17 -1.48 -6.84
C GLY A 218 45.97 -2.78 -7.01
N GLY A 219 45.33 -3.92 -6.71
CA GLY A 219 45.98 -5.22 -6.70
C GLY A 219 46.65 -5.61 -5.39
N ALA A 220 46.93 -4.66 -4.47
CA ALA A 220 47.52 -4.93 -3.17
C ALA A 220 46.47 -5.15 -2.05
N VAL A 221 45.28 -4.57 -2.21
CA VAL A 221 44.19 -4.66 -1.22
C VAL A 221 42.87 -5.00 -1.91
N ALA A 222 42.02 -5.70 -1.19
CA ALA A 222 40.67 -6.00 -1.70
C ALA A 222 39.82 -4.75 -1.79
N ASN A 223 39.16 -4.53 -2.93
CA ASN A 223 38.18 -3.46 -3.08
C ASN A 223 36.82 -3.90 -2.45
N PRO A 224 36.31 -3.13 -1.48
CA PRO A 224 35.04 -3.48 -0.80
C PRO A 224 33.86 -3.69 -1.74
N ALA A 225 33.75 -2.91 -2.81
CA ALA A 225 32.68 -3.05 -3.79
C ALA A 225 32.71 -4.41 -4.50
N PHE A 226 33.88 -4.90 -4.87
CA PHE A 226 34.03 -6.24 -5.45
C PHE A 226 33.71 -7.34 -4.44
N VAL A 227 34.15 -7.19 -3.20
CA VAL A 227 33.87 -8.17 -2.14
C VAL A 227 32.36 -8.23 -1.87
N LEU A 228 31.69 -7.08 -1.73
CA LEU A 228 30.24 -7.02 -1.53
C LEU A 228 29.49 -7.66 -2.71
N SER A 229 29.88 -7.34 -3.94
CA SER A 229 29.31 -7.94 -5.14
C SER A 229 29.43 -9.47 -5.15
N GLN A 230 30.57 -10.01 -4.74
CA GLN A 230 30.80 -11.45 -4.63
C GLN A 230 29.95 -12.10 -3.53
N VAL A 231 29.79 -11.45 -2.39
CA VAL A 231 28.93 -11.91 -1.30
C VAL A 231 27.48 -11.99 -1.79
N LEU A 232 26.96 -10.91 -2.38
CA LEU A 232 25.58 -10.86 -2.90
C LEU A 232 25.35 -11.91 -4.01
N ALA A 233 26.32 -12.08 -4.92
CA ALA A 233 26.22 -13.08 -6.00
C ALA A 233 26.17 -14.54 -5.49
N GLN A 234 26.66 -14.81 -4.28
CA GLN A 234 26.59 -16.13 -3.66
C GLN A 234 25.27 -16.39 -2.95
N MET A 235 24.51 -15.35 -2.60
CA MET A 235 23.26 -15.47 -1.85
C MET A 235 22.09 -15.97 -2.72
N LYS A 236 22.20 -15.91 -4.05
CA LYS A 236 21.16 -16.34 -4.99
C LYS A 236 21.77 -17.12 -6.14
N ASP A 237 21.15 -18.19 -6.57
CA ASP A 237 21.63 -18.93 -7.74
C ASP A 237 21.11 -18.34 -9.07
N ARG A 238 21.60 -18.87 -10.18
CA ARG A 238 21.18 -18.45 -11.54
C ARG A 238 19.72 -18.76 -11.86
N GLY A 239 19.05 -19.60 -11.07
CA GLY A 239 17.64 -19.94 -11.18
C GLY A 239 16.72 -19.07 -10.29
N GLY A 240 17.30 -18.15 -9.52
CA GLY A 240 16.55 -17.26 -8.60
C GLY A 240 16.31 -17.86 -7.21
N ARG A 241 16.86 -19.05 -6.90
CA ARG A 241 16.75 -19.68 -5.60
C ARG A 241 17.75 -19.04 -4.62
N VAL A 242 17.28 -18.63 -3.44
CA VAL A 242 18.12 -18.10 -2.37
C VAL A 242 18.96 -19.25 -1.77
N LYS A 243 20.27 -18.99 -1.57
CA LYS A 243 21.24 -19.98 -1.10
C LYS A 243 21.65 -19.75 0.36
N VAL A 244 21.06 -18.79 1.03
CA VAL A 244 21.32 -18.55 2.45
C VAL A 244 20.85 -19.76 3.25
N PRO A 245 21.71 -20.40 4.07
CA PRO A 245 21.30 -21.54 4.87
C PRO A 245 20.12 -21.20 5.79
N GLY A 246 19.16 -22.11 5.90
CA GLY A 246 17.96 -21.91 6.72
C GLY A 246 16.86 -21.05 6.10
N PHE A 247 17.12 -20.37 4.98
CA PHE A 247 16.17 -19.44 4.37
C PHE A 247 14.79 -20.08 4.05
N TYR A 248 14.77 -21.33 3.68
CA TYR A 248 13.55 -22.04 3.31
C TYR A 248 12.99 -22.97 4.40
N ASP A 249 13.68 -23.13 5.55
CA ASP A 249 13.33 -24.16 6.53
C ASP A 249 11.91 -24.00 7.12
N ALA A 250 11.49 -22.77 7.32
CA ALA A 250 10.15 -22.44 7.83
C ALA A 250 9.13 -22.10 6.73
N VAL A 251 9.50 -22.20 5.45
CA VAL A 251 8.60 -21.85 4.33
C VAL A 251 7.54 -22.92 4.15
N ARG A 252 6.28 -22.55 4.39
CA ARG A 252 5.15 -23.44 4.17
C ARG A 252 5.04 -23.80 2.68
N PRO A 253 4.94 -25.09 2.31
CA PRO A 253 4.67 -25.46 0.93
C PRO A 253 3.28 -24.99 0.50
N LEU A 254 3.16 -24.59 -0.77
CA LEU A 254 1.86 -24.29 -1.37
C LEU A 254 1.01 -25.56 -1.42
N ARG A 255 -0.22 -25.48 -0.95
CA ARG A 255 -1.20 -26.54 -1.07
C ARG A 255 -1.73 -26.62 -2.49
N GLU A 256 -2.19 -27.80 -2.90
CA GLU A 256 -2.73 -28.00 -4.25
C GLU A 256 -3.98 -27.13 -4.51
N GLU A 257 -4.80 -26.88 -3.47
CA GLU A 257 -5.96 -26.00 -3.57
C GLU A 257 -5.54 -24.55 -3.87
N GLU A 258 -4.50 -24.05 -3.21
CA GLU A 258 -3.97 -22.69 -3.46
C GLU A 258 -3.42 -22.57 -4.89
N ARG A 259 -2.69 -23.59 -5.35
CA ARG A 259 -2.20 -23.64 -6.75
C ARG A 259 -3.36 -23.66 -7.76
N ALA A 260 -4.43 -24.39 -7.44
CA ALA A 260 -5.61 -24.48 -8.29
C ALA A 260 -6.34 -23.12 -8.37
N GLU A 261 -6.45 -22.38 -7.26
CA GLU A 261 -7.04 -21.03 -7.25
C GLU A 261 -6.20 -20.04 -8.05
N PHE A 262 -4.87 -20.04 -7.90
CA PHE A 262 -4.00 -19.16 -8.69
C PHE A 262 -4.12 -19.42 -10.20
N LYS A 263 -4.29 -20.70 -10.62
CA LYS A 263 -4.49 -21.07 -12.03
C LYS A 263 -5.81 -20.57 -12.63
N LYS A 264 -6.83 -20.29 -11.81
CA LYS A 264 -8.13 -19.74 -12.28
C LYS A 264 -8.06 -18.26 -12.61
N LEU A 265 -7.05 -17.55 -12.11
CA LEU A 265 -6.91 -16.12 -12.34
C LEU A 265 -6.58 -15.85 -13.83
N PRO A 266 -7.16 -14.81 -14.43
CA PRO A 266 -6.93 -14.46 -15.83
C PRO A 266 -5.57 -13.79 -16.04
N PHE A 267 -4.48 -14.46 -15.61
CA PHE A 267 -3.13 -13.95 -15.68
C PHE A 267 -2.45 -14.34 -16.99
N ASN A 268 -1.93 -13.36 -17.71
CA ASN A 268 -1.20 -13.54 -18.95
C ASN A 268 0.25 -13.08 -18.81
N GLU A 269 1.19 -14.02 -18.70
CA GLU A 269 2.63 -13.72 -18.55
C GLU A 269 3.22 -12.87 -19.69
N LYS A 270 2.72 -13.01 -20.92
CA LYS A 270 3.22 -12.20 -22.06
C LYS A 270 2.78 -10.75 -21.92
N HIS A 271 1.53 -10.53 -21.49
CA HIS A 271 1.00 -9.19 -21.22
C HIS A 271 1.74 -8.56 -20.05
N TYR A 272 1.81 -9.24 -18.92
CA TYR A 272 2.53 -8.81 -17.72
C TYR A 272 4.00 -8.43 -18.02
N ARG A 273 4.71 -9.30 -18.75
CA ARG A 273 6.09 -9.03 -19.16
C ARG A 273 6.25 -7.76 -20.01
N LYS A 274 5.29 -7.53 -20.92
CA LYS A 274 5.27 -6.32 -21.77
C LYS A 274 4.99 -5.07 -20.95
N GLU A 275 4.04 -5.16 -20.04
CA GLU A 275 3.63 -4.06 -19.15
C GLU A 275 4.79 -3.59 -18.27
N ILE A 276 5.48 -4.51 -17.61
CA ILE A 276 6.66 -4.19 -16.78
C ILE A 276 7.95 -3.94 -17.59
N GLY A 277 7.91 -3.98 -18.91
CA GLY A 277 9.07 -3.77 -19.78
C GLY A 277 10.19 -4.82 -19.65
N ALA A 278 9.92 -5.99 -19.05
CA ALA A 278 10.96 -6.98 -18.79
C ALA A 278 11.28 -7.81 -20.05
N PRO A 279 12.57 -7.97 -20.42
CA PRO A 279 12.95 -8.82 -21.55
C PRO A 279 12.65 -10.30 -21.27
N LYS A 280 12.68 -10.72 -20.01
CA LYS A 280 12.47 -12.09 -19.55
C LYS A 280 12.01 -12.10 -18.09
N LEU A 281 11.08 -12.99 -17.76
CA LEU A 281 10.70 -13.27 -16.37
C LEU A 281 11.78 -14.17 -15.71
N PHE A 282 11.96 -13.99 -14.41
CA PHE A 282 12.99 -14.63 -13.62
C PHE A 282 12.39 -15.21 -12.32
N GLY A 283 13.06 -16.21 -11.75
CA GLY A 283 12.70 -16.81 -10.45
C GLY A 283 12.68 -18.34 -10.46
N GLU A 284 12.33 -18.94 -9.34
CA GLU A 284 12.33 -20.39 -9.12
C GLU A 284 11.51 -21.13 -10.20
N ARG A 285 12.12 -22.14 -10.83
CA ARG A 285 11.54 -22.81 -12.02
C ARG A 285 10.27 -23.61 -11.73
N ASP A 286 10.14 -24.13 -10.52
CA ASP A 286 9.04 -25.01 -10.11
C ASP A 286 7.76 -24.25 -9.71
N TYR A 287 7.79 -22.93 -9.88
CA TYR A 287 6.70 -22.03 -9.49
C TYR A 287 6.32 -21.11 -10.65
N THR A 288 5.01 -20.86 -10.79
CA THR A 288 4.47 -19.87 -11.73
C THR A 288 4.83 -18.45 -11.28
N THR A 289 4.64 -17.48 -12.15
CA THR A 289 4.91 -16.07 -11.82
C THR A 289 4.09 -15.59 -10.61
N LEU A 290 2.79 -15.91 -10.56
CA LEU A 290 1.94 -15.55 -9.42
C LEU A 290 2.37 -16.24 -8.12
N GLU A 291 2.75 -17.52 -8.17
CA GLU A 291 3.26 -18.24 -7.02
C GLU A 291 4.56 -17.62 -6.47
N ARG A 292 5.46 -17.17 -7.36
CA ARG A 292 6.68 -16.46 -6.97
C ARG A 292 6.38 -15.12 -6.32
N LEU A 293 5.42 -14.36 -6.85
CA LEU A 293 5.04 -13.05 -6.34
C LEU A 293 4.32 -13.12 -4.98
N TRP A 294 3.47 -14.12 -4.77
CA TRP A 294 2.54 -14.12 -3.65
C TRP A 294 2.84 -15.15 -2.56
N ALA A 295 3.46 -16.26 -2.93
CA ALA A 295 3.56 -17.42 -2.04
C ALA A 295 4.99 -17.90 -1.79
N ARG A 296 5.98 -17.33 -2.49
CA ARG A 296 7.39 -17.66 -2.27
C ARG A 296 8.13 -16.51 -1.61
N PRO A 297 9.04 -16.79 -0.68
CA PRO A 297 9.91 -15.76 -0.15
C PRO A 297 10.85 -15.26 -1.25
N THR A 298 11.15 -13.97 -1.21
CA THR A 298 12.08 -13.31 -2.13
C THR A 298 13.25 -12.73 -1.36
N PHE A 299 14.35 -12.51 -2.04
CA PHE A 299 15.50 -11.82 -1.52
C PHE A 299 15.93 -10.81 -2.59
N GLU A 300 15.79 -9.54 -2.30
CA GLU A 300 16.10 -8.45 -3.22
C GLU A 300 17.13 -7.51 -2.60
N VAL A 301 17.87 -6.79 -3.44
CA VAL A 301 18.86 -5.81 -3.05
C VAL A 301 18.37 -4.45 -3.51
N ASN A 302 18.25 -3.53 -2.57
CA ASN A 302 17.80 -2.16 -2.79
C ASN A 302 18.89 -1.19 -2.31
N GLY A 303 19.13 -0.09 -3.01
CA GLY A 303 20.06 0.98 -2.63
C GLY A 303 21.36 1.01 -3.37
#